data_b2022d851a97e14c8178400a73294d13
#
_entry.id   b2022d851a97e14c8178400a73294d13
#
_cell.length_a   1.000
_cell.length_b   1.000
_cell.length_c   1.000
_cell.angle_alpha   90.00
_cell.angle_beta   90.00
_cell.angle_gamma   90.00
#
_symmetry.space_group_name_H-M   'P 1'
#
loop_
_entity.id
_entity.type
_entity.pdbx_description
1 polymer ?
#
loop_
_entity_poly.entity_id
_entity_poly.type
_entity_poly.pdbx_seq_one_letter_code
_entity_poly.pdbx_strand_id
1 'polypeptide(L)'
;MEGFDDEEWAEMQEMYISHTSKELEKIKTQLNLDSIDSICTFGHNIKGSGGMYGFNEVTELGLLIENAAKEGNLDSIKSNLEALEEFLQSKI
;
A
#
# COMPACT_ATOMS: atom_id res chain seq x y z
N MET A 1 -7.00 -12.45 -16.93
CA MET A 1 -8.07 -12.54 -15.92
C MET A 1 -9.40 -12.72 -16.62
N GLU A 2 -10.19 -13.68 -16.14
CA GLU A 2 -11.49 -13.94 -16.74
C GLU A 2 -12.42 -12.76 -16.57
N GLY A 3 -13.16 -12.44 -17.62
CA GLY A 3 -14.15 -11.37 -17.62
C GLY A 3 -13.61 -9.99 -17.96
N PHE A 4 -12.29 -9.85 -18.11
CA PHE A 4 -11.67 -8.56 -18.45
C PHE A 4 -10.73 -8.75 -19.62
N ASP A 5 -10.68 -7.76 -20.53
CA ASP A 5 -9.64 -7.71 -21.54
C ASP A 5 -8.39 -7.00 -20.95
N ASP A 6 -7.31 -6.97 -21.71
CA ASP A 6 -6.04 -6.40 -21.25
C ASP A 6 -6.15 -4.91 -20.94
N GLU A 7 -6.95 -4.19 -21.73
CA GLU A 7 -7.15 -2.75 -21.55
C GLU A 7 -7.93 -2.44 -20.27
N GLU A 8 -9.00 -3.20 -20.03
CA GLU A 8 -9.78 -3.05 -18.80
C GLU A 8 -8.95 -3.36 -17.56
N TRP A 9 -8.14 -4.41 -17.64
CA TRP A 9 -7.25 -4.81 -16.55
C TRP A 9 -6.24 -3.70 -16.24
N ALA A 10 -5.62 -3.13 -17.31
CA ALA A 10 -4.65 -2.04 -17.14
C ALA A 10 -5.29 -0.82 -16.49
N GLU A 11 -6.53 -0.48 -16.87
CA GLU A 11 -7.27 0.64 -16.26
C GLU A 11 -7.52 0.40 -14.78
N MET A 12 -7.91 -0.82 -14.42
CA MET A 12 -8.14 -1.18 -13.02
C MET A 12 -6.86 -1.06 -12.21
N GLN A 13 -5.73 -1.50 -12.78
CA GLN A 13 -4.44 -1.38 -12.11
C GLN A 13 -4.05 0.08 -11.91
N GLU A 14 -4.28 0.94 -12.91
CA GLU A 14 -4.00 2.37 -12.80
C GLU A 14 -4.83 3.02 -11.70
N MET A 15 -6.10 2.67 -11.61
CA MET A 15 -6.99 3.18 -10.56
C MET A 15 -6.53 2.73 -9.18
N TYR A 16 -6.10 1.47 -9.07
CA TYR A 16 -5.58 0.95 -7.82
C TYR A 16 -4.33 1.71 -7.37
N ILE A 17 -3.39 1.93 -8.27
CA ILE A 17 -2.16 2.68 -7.99
C ILE A 17 -2.48 4.10 -7.56
N SER A 18 -3.37 4.78 -8.28
CA SER A 18 -3.76 6.15 -7.96
C SER A 18 -4.42 6.24 -6.58
N HIS A 19 -5.37 5.34 -6.30
CA HIS A 19 -6.08 5.31 -5.02
C HIS A 19 -5.12 5.03 -3.86
N THR A 20 -4.26 4.03 -4.03
CA THR A 20 -3.31 3.65 -2.99
C THR A 20 -2.30 4.76 -2.72
N SER A 21 -1.86 5.46 -3.77
CA SER A 21 -0.96 6.60 -3.63
C SER A 21 -1.58 7.72 -2.81
N LYS A 22 -2.87 8.01 -3.03
CA LYS A 22 -3.58 9.03 -2.27
C LYS A 22 -3.72 8.65 -0.80
N GLU A 23 -4.03 7.39 -0.53
CA GLU A 23 -4.11 6.91 0.85
C GLU A 23 -2.75 6.98 1.54
N LEU A 24 -1.69 6.61 0.83
CA LEU A 24 -0.32 6.70 1.34
C LEU A 24 0.04 8.13 1.73
N GLU A 25 -0.32 9.11 0.91
CA GLU A 25 -0.06 10.52 1.23
C GLU A 25 -0.75 10.93 2.54
N LYS A 26 -1.99 10.50 2.75
CA LYS A 26 -2.70 10.78 4.01
C LYS A 26 -1.98 10.16 5.20
N ILE A 27 -1.56 8.91 5.06
CA ILE A 27 -0.84 8.20 6.12
C ILE A 27 0.47 8.91 6.46
N LYS A 28 1.21 9.35 5.44
CA LYS A 28 2.50 10.05 5.64
C LYS A 28 2.33 11.36 6.40
N THR A 29 1.24 12.09 6.16
CA THR A 29 1.00 13.37 6.83
C THR A 29 0.58 13.19 8.29
N GLN A 30 0.15 11.99 8.68
CA GLN A 30 -0.37 11.70 10.02
C GLN A 30 0.52 10.71 10.77
N LEU A 31 1.77 10.60 10.38
CA LEU A 31 2.69 9.58 10.90
C LEU A 31 3.12 9.89 12.33
N ASN A 32 2.49 9.24 13.31
CA ASN A 32 2.84 9.31 14.72
C ASN A 32 2.24 8.11 15.45
N LEU A 33 2.54 7.99 16.75
CA LEU A 33 2.07 6.84 17.54
C LEU A 33 0.54 6.83 17.70
N ASP A 34 -0.11 7.99 17.63
CA ASP A 34 -1.57 8.07 17.74
C ASP A 34 -2.27 7.52 16.50
N SER A 35 -1.57 7.43 15.37
CA SER A 35 -2.13 6.93 14.12
C SER A 35 -1.79 5.47 13.83
N ILE A 36 -1.21 4.76 14.80
CA ILE A 36 -0.79 3.35 14.62
C ILE A 36 -1.94 2.46 14.11
N ASP A 37 -3.14 2.62 14.66
CA ASP A 37 -4.28 1.80 14.23
C ASP A 37 -4.63 2.04 12.77
N SER A 38 -4.60 3.30 12.32
CA SER A 38 -4.86 3.65 10.92
C SER A 38 -3.79 3.08 10.00
N ILE A 39 -2.54 3.13 10.43
CA ILE A 39 -1.40 2.60 9.66
C ILE A 39 -1.51 1.07 9.56
N CYS A 40 -1.85 0.42 10.66
CA CYS A 40 -2.05 -1.03 10.68
C CYS A 40 -3.15 -1.45 9.72
N THR A 41 -4.29 -0.73 9.74
CA THR A 41 -5.41 -0.98 8.83
C THR A 41 -5.00 -0.77 7.38
N PHE A 42 -4.27 0.29 7.09
CA PHE A 42 -3.76 0.55 5.75
C PHE A 42 -2.88 -0.60 5.26
N GLY A 43 -1.93 -1.04 6.08
CA GLY A 43 -1.05 -2.16 5.75
C GLY A 43 -1.83 -3.44 5.50
N HIS A 44 -2.80 -3.72 6.36
CA HIS A 44 -3.65 -4.91 6.22
C HIS A 44 -4.44 -4.87 4.91
N ASN A 45 -5.02 -3.73 4.58
CA ASN A 45 -5.83 -3.59 3.36
C ASN A 45 -4.99 -3.78 2.10
N ILE A 46 -3.82 -3.16 2.01
CA ILE A 46 -2.98 -3.31 0.82
C ILE A 46 -2.33 -4.70 0.75
N LYS A 47 -2.10 -5.34 1.89
CA LYS A 47 -1.65 -6.72 1.92
C LYS A 47 -2.66 -7.62 1.23
N GLY A 48 -3.95 -7.40 1.51
CA GLY A 48 -5.02 -8.18 0.88
C GLY A 48 -5.27 -7.82 -0.57
N SER A 49 -5.12 -6.57 -0.96
CA SER A 49 -5.51 -6.10 -2.30
C SER A 49 -4.38 -6.09 -3.32
N GLY A 50 -3.12 -5.93 -2.89
CA GLY A 50 -2.00 -5.79 -3.81
C GLY A 50 -1.90 -6.93 -4.83
N GLY A 51 -1.90 -8.15 -4.34
CA GLY A 51 -1.82 -9.34 -5.20
C GLY A 51 -3.04 -9.51 -6.09
N MET A 52 -4.22 -9.06 -5.64
CA MET A 52 -5.44 -9.14 -6.43
C MET A 52 -5.34 -8.30 -7.70
N TYR A 53 -4.57 -7.23 -7.66
CA TYR A 53 -4.34 -6.34 -8.81
C TYR A 53 -3.02 -6.63 -9.52
N GLY A 54 -2.36 -7.74 -9.15
CA GLY A 54 -1.12 -8.16 -9.81
C GLY A 54 0.14 -7.52 -9.26
N PHE A 55 0.07 -6.85 -8.10
CA PHE A 55 1.21 -6.19 -7.47
C PHE A 55 1.63 -6.93 -6.20
N ASN A 56 2.34 -8.03 -6.35
CA ASN A 56 2.78 -8.83 -5.22
C ASN A 56 3.69 -8.05 -4.27
N GLU A 57 4.46 -7.09 -4.77
CA GLU A 57 5.31 -6.25 -3.95
C GLU A 57 4.48 -5.39 -2.99
N VAL A 58 3.31 -4.94 -3.43
CA VAL A 58 2.40 -4.18 -2.56
C VAL A 58 1.90 -5.07 -1.42
N THR A 59 1.57 -6.33 -1.71
CA THR A 59 1.18 -7.29 -0.68
C THR A 59 2.29 -7.49 0.34
N GLU A 60 3.52 -7.66 -0.11
CA GLU A 60 4.66 -7.84 0.79
C GLU A 60 4.91 -6.61 1.65
N LEU A 61 4.87 -5.42 1.04
CA LEU A 61 5.05 -4.18 1.78
C LEU A 61 3.90 -3.94 2.76
N GLY A 62 2.68 -4.31 2.38
CA GLY A 62 1.53 -4.22 3.27
C GLY A 62 1.73 -5.06 4.53
N LEU A 63 2.24 -6.27 4.37
CA LEU A 63 2.55 -7.14 5.50
C LEU A 63 3.60 -6.51 6.42
N LEU A 64 4.66 -5.95 5.83
CA LEU A 64 5.73 -5.32 6.61
C LEU A 64 5.21 -4.09 7.36
N ILE A 65 4.37 -3.28 6.71
CA ILE A 65 3.77 -2.10 7.33
C ILE A 65 2.85 -2.52 8.49
N GLU A 66 2.00 -3.52 8.26
CA GLU A 66 1.11 -4.03 9.29
C GLU A 66 1.89 -4.51 10.52
N ASN A 67 2.94 -5.30 10.29
CA ASN A 67 3.75 -5.83 11.38
C ASN A 67 4.50 -4.73 12.12
N ALA A 68 5.06 -3.77 11.40
CA ALA A 68 5.75 -2.63 12.02
C ALA A 68 4.79 -1.80 12.88
N ALA A 69 3.56 -1.62 12.40
CA ALA A 69 2.54 -0.91 13.17
C ALA A 69 2.18 -1.66 14.45
N LYS A 70 2.02 -2.98 14.38
CA LYS A 70 1.73 -3.80 15.56
C LYS A 70 2.85 -3.73 16.60
N GLU A 71 4.08 -3.56 16.15
CA GLU A 71 5.24 -3.41 17.03
C GLU A 71 5.42 -1.97 17.54
N GLY A 72 4.69 -1.01 16.99
CA GLY A 72 4.83 0.39 17.31
C GLY A 72 6.17 0.97 16.85
N ASN A 73 6.79 0.38 15.82
CA ASN A 73 8.11 0.77 15.34
C ASN A 73 8.00 1.81 14.22
N LEU A 74 8.04 3.09 14.60
CA LEU A 74 7.88 4.20 13.64
C LEU A 74 8.98 4.22 12.57
N ASP A 75 10.20 3.87 12.91
CA ASP A 75 11.31 3.87 11.95
C ASP A 75 11.06 2.83 10.85
N SER A 76 10.63 1.62 11.23
CA SER A 76 10.28 0.58 10.27
C SER A 76 9.06 0.98 9.44
N ILE A 77 8.06 1.59 10.06
CA ILE A 77 6.88 2.10 9.34
C ILE A 77 7.32 3.09 8.27
N LYS A 78 8.13 4.09 8.63
CA LYS A 78 8.61 5.11 7.68
C LYS A 78 9.38 4.48 6.53
N SER A 79 10.29 3.58 6.82
CA SER A 79 11.11 2.91 5.83
C SER A 79 10.24 2.14 4.84
N ASN A 80 9.25 1.41 5.33
CA ASN A 80 8.36 0.62 4.48
C ASN A 80 7.39 1.49 3.68
N LEU A 81 6.93 2.61 4.25
CA LEU A 81 6.10 3.56 3.51
C LEU A 81 6.88 4.20 2.37
N GLU A 82 8.15 4.53 2.59
CA GLU A 82 9.02 5.06 1.55
C GLU A 82 9.23 4.05 0.42
N ALA A 83 9.44 2.79 0.77
CA ALA A 83 9.58 1.73 -0.23
C ALA A 83 8.30 1.57 -1.04
N LEU A 84 7.15 1.65 -0.39
CA LEU A 84 5.87 1.59 -1.08
C LEU A 84 5.69 2.78 -2.02
N GLU A 85 6.05 3.98 -1.57
CA GLU A 85 5.97 5.17 -2.41
C GLU A 85 6.82 5.03 -3.68
N GLU A 86 8.04 4.55 -3.54
CA GLU A 86 8.93 4.33 -4.67
C GLU A 86 8.34 3.33 -5.65
N PHE A 87 7.77 2.24 -5.14
CA PHE A 87 7.15 1.24 -5.99
C PHE A 87 5.96 1.82 -6.75
N LEU A 88 5.07 2.54 -6.05
CA LEU A 88 3.89 3.12 -6.69
C LEU A 88 4.27 4.15 -7.76
N GLN A 89 5.27 4.98 -7.47
CA GLN A 89 5.73 5.98 -8.43
C GLN A 89 6.32 5.33 -9.68
N SER A 90 6.93 4.16 -9.55
CA SER A 90 7.48 3.44 -10.69
C SER A 90 6.40 2.94 -11.66
N LYS A 91 5.14 2.95 -11.23
CA LYS A 91 4.01 2.46 -12.03
C LYS A 91 3.17 3.59 -12.65
N ILE A 92 3.50 4.83 -12.34
CA ILE A 92 2.77 5.99 -12.87
C ILE A 92 3.33 6.45 -14.22
#